data_480cdf1233b36d302c0fa8b9c9aa267c
#
_entry.id   480cdf1233b36d302c0fa8b9c9aa267c
#
_cell.length_a   1.000
_cell.length_b   1.000
_cell.length_c   1.000
_cell.angle_alpha   90.00
_cell.angle_beta   90.00
_cell.angle_gamma   90.00
#
_symmetry.space_group_name_H-M   'P 1'
#
loop_
_entity.id
_entity.type
_entity.pdbx_description
1 polymer ?
#
loop_
_entity_poly.entity_id
_entity_poly.type
_entity_poly.pdbx_seq_one_letter_code
_entity_poly.pdbx_strand_id
1 'polypeptide(L)'
;MKYDKATELIKGLSKKYSINNDGKSVIEIIYKSKPIAWVNKQQQFSFGMVNTLVFKFNELPYSHKLYMILAELAMTPLSEREEHKWNVIVGNDSSGFNGTVCWKKSDSDLPYLLCLSDSIYLAWDVAIFTDEEFSDLIKYIKTLPDGEWQAKVAEHGKTLVKGE
;
A
#
# COMPACT_ATOMS: atom_id res chain seq x y z
N MET A 1 5.83 0.16 -10.02
CA MET A 1 6.31 0.55 -8.64
C MET A 1 5.15 1.16 -7.87
N LYS A 2 4.92 0.74 -6.61
CA LYS A 2 3.91 1.34 -5.72
C LYS A 2 4.43 2.66 -5.11
N TYR A 3 3.53 3.53 -4.69
CA TYR A 3 3.88 4.83 -4.07
C TYR A 3 4.73 4.69 -2.81
N ASP A 4 4.40 3.70 -1.95
CA ASP A 4 5.16 3.47 -0.70
C ASP A 4 6.58 3.01 -0.98
N LYS A 5 6.77 2.13 -1.96
CA LYS A 5 8.10 1.68 -2.40
C LYS A 5 8.92 2.82 -2.98
N ALA A 6 8.31 3.68 -3.80
CA ALA A 6 8.99 4.87 -4.32
C ALA A 6 9.40 5.81 -3.18
N THR A 7 8.51 6.00 -2.19
CA THR A 7 8.76 6.83 -1.00
C THR A 7 9.95 6.30 -0.19
N GLU A 8 10.00 4.99 0.07
CA GLU A 8 11.10 4.33 0.76
C GLU A 8 12.43 4.55 0.02
N LEU A 9 12.44 4.25 -1.28
CA LEU A 9 13.63 4.39 -2.12
C LEU A 9 14.15 5.83 -2.15
N ILE A 10 13.27 6.82 -2.31
CA ILE A 10 13.65 8.25 -2.36
C ILE A 10 14.21 8.72 -1.01
N LYS A 11 13.54 8.37 0.10
CA LYS A 11 14.05 8.68 1.44
C LYS A 11 15.40 8.00 1.72
N GLY A 12 15.60 6.79 1.18
CA GLY A 12 16.85 6.04 1.27
C GLY A 12 18.03 6.70 0.52
N LEU A 13 17.78 7.53 -0.50
CA LEU A 13 18.85 8.25 -1.21
C LEU A 13 19.55 9.27 -0.31
N SER A 14 18.81 10.01 0.48
CA SER A 14 19.33 10.99 1.42
C SER A 14 18.26 11.44 2.41
N LYS A 15 18.63 11.65 3.68
CA LYS A 15 17.76 12.25 4.71
C LYS A 15 17.22 13.66 4.36
N LYS A 16 17.77 14.29 3.31
CA LYS A 16 17.34 15.61 2.84
C LYS A 16 16.18 15.56 1.85
N TYR A 17 15.85 14.36 1.37
CA TYR A 17 14.68 14.13 0.53
C TYR A 17 13.45 13.85 1.40
N SER A 18 12.33 14.42 1.00
CA SER A 18 11.00 14.11 1.51
C SER A 18 9.99 14.08 0.37
N ILE A 19 8.83 13.50 0.64
CA ILE A 19 7.76 13.36 -0.33
C ILE A 19 6.50 13.95 0.30
N ASN A 20 5.79 14.75 -0.48
CA ASN A 20 4.43 15.18 -0.20
C ASN A 20 3.47 14.43 -1.12
N ASN A 21 2.65 13.56 -0.55
CA ASN A 21 1.65 12.74 -1.25
C ASN A 21 0.21 13.20 -0.97
N ASP A 22 0.00 14.28 -0.21
CA ASP A 22 -1.32 14.75 0.22
C ASP A 22 -2.11 15.40 -0.92
N GLY A 23 -1.42 15.82 -2.00
CA GLY A 23 -2.04 16.39 -3.18
C GLY A 23 -2.84 15.36 -4.00
N LYS A 24 -4.02 15.78 -4.52
CA LYS A 24 -4.87 14.91 -5.35
C LYS A 24 -4.32 14.64 -6.76
N SER A 25 -3.51 15.55 -7.30
CA SER A 25 -3.08 15.49 -8.70
C SER A 25 -1.65 15.03 -8.90
N VAL A 26 -0.77 15.34 -7.97
CA VAL A 26 0.65 15.03 -8.07
C VAL A 26 1.23 14.59 -6.74
N ILE A 27 2.28 13.77 -6.82
CA ILE A 27 3.23 13.54 -5.74
C ILE A 27 4.38 14.50 -5.96
N GLU A 28 4.74 15.26 -4.93
CA GLU A 28 5.85 16.18 -4.97
C GLU A 28 7.08 15.60 -4.26
N ILE A 29 8.20 15.68 -4.90
CA ILE A 29 9.50 15.35 -4.32
C ILE A 29 10.17 16.64 -3.86
N ILE A 30 10.55 16.65 -2.60
CA ILE A 30 11.06 17.82 -1.91
C ILE A 30 12.52 17.58 -1.50
N TYR A 31 13.38 18.54 -1.73
CA TYR A 31 14.76 18.55 -1.24
C TYR A 31 15.02 19.82 -0.44
N LYS A 32 15.43 19.68 0.84
CA LYS A 32 15.65 20.82 1.76
C LYS A 32 14.45 21.81 1.72
N SER A 33 13.23 21.29 1.90
CA SER A 33 11.97 22.07 1.94
C SER A 33 11.59 22.77 0.62
N LYS A 34 12.19 22.42 -0.52
CA LYS A 34 11.82 22.96 -1.83
C LYS A 34 11.39 21.84 -2.78
N PRO A 35 10.28 21.99 -3.50
CA PRO A 35 9.87 21.03 -4.52
C PRO A 35 10.89 21.03 -5.66
N ILE A 36 11.31 19.84 -6.08
CA ILE A 36 12.33 19.64 -7.11
C ILE A 36 11.87 18.74 -8.25
N ALA A 37 10.82 17.94 -8.02
CA ALA A 37 10.22 17.07 -9.01
C ALA A 37 8.80 16.71 -8.61
N TRP A 38 8.05 16.17 -9.55
CA TRP A 38 6.69 15.69 -9.34
C TRP A 38 6.38 14.48 -10.23
N VAL A 39 5.44 13.64 -9.79
CA VAL A 39 4.83 12.57 -10.59
C VAL A 39 3.32 12.74 -10.58
N ASN A 40 2.69 12.66 -11.74
CA ASN A 40 1.25 12.81 -11.88
C ASN A 40 0.51 11.56 -11.39
N LYS A 41 -0.51 11.74 -10.53
CA LYS A 41 -1.36 10.68 -9.99
C LYS A 41 -2.51 10.28 -10.91
N GLN A 42 -2.82 11.10 -11.89
CA GLN A 42 -3.99 10.94 -12.77
C GLN A 42 -3.59 10.58 -14.21
N GLN A 43 -2.31 10.72 -14.53
CA GLN A 43 -1.81 10.46 -15.87
C GLN A 43 -0.54 9.62 -15.83
N GLN A 44 -0.56 8.48 -16.53
CA GLN A 44 0.60 7.61 -16.71
C GLN A 44 1.65 8.32 -17.61
N PHE A 45 2.92 7.98 -17.43
CA PHE A 45 4.08 8.56 -18.15
C PHE A 45 4.29 10.07 -17.92
N SER A 46 3.62 10.65 -16.94
CA SER A 46 3.67 12.08 -16.65
C SER A 46 4.43 12.36 -15.35
N PHE A 47 5.61 12.90 -15.47
CA PHE A 47 6.44 13.41 -14.37
C PHE A 47 7.34 14.54 -14.86
N GLY A 48 7.86 15.33 -13.95
CA GLY A 48 8.72 16.43 -14.31
C GLY A 48 9.63 16.88 -13.18
N MET A 49 10.64 17.66 -13.56
CA MET A 49 11.58 18.28 -12.64
C MET A 49 11.33 19.77 -12.57
N VAL A 50 11.47 20.30 -11.36
CA VAL A 50 11.33 21.73 -11.09
C VAL A 50 12.73 22.30 -10.92
N ASN A 51 13.17 23.10 -11.90
CA ASN A 51 14.39 23.88 -11.75
C ASN A 51 14.07 25.14 -10.95
N THR A 52 14.69 25.29 -9.81
CA THR A 52 14.58 26.50 -9.00
C THR A 52 15.86 27.33 -9.16
N LEU A 53 15.80 28.61 -8.79
CA LEU A 53 17.00 29.47 -8.74
C LEU A 53 18.09 28.93 -7.81
N VAL A 54 17.75 28.04 -6.89
CA VAL A 54 18.65 27.51 -5.85
C VAL A 54 19.18 26.11 -6.19
N PHE A 55 18.41 25.29 -6.93
CA PHE A 55 18.78 23.93 -7.25
C PHE A 55 18.52 23.62 -8.72
N LYS A 56 19.52 23.06 -9.38
CA LYS A 56 19.35 22.35 -10.63
C LYS A 56 19.24 20.86 -10.32
N PHE A 57 18.30 20.16 -10.95
CA PHE A 57 18.04 18.76 -10.66
C PHE A 57 19.29 17.87 -10.78
N ASN A 58 20.10 18.06 -11.80
CA ASN A 58 21.33 17.31 -12.06
C ASN A 58 22.46 17.54 -11.03
N GLU A 59 22.38 18.60 -10.24
CA GLU A 59 23.35 18.92 -9.18
C GLU A 59 22.93 18.32 -7.81
N LEU A 60 21.74 17.71 -7.72
CA LEU A 60 21.24 17.12 -6.50
C LEU A 60 21.96 15.79 -6.20
N PRO A 61 22.18 15.45 -4.93
CA PRO A 61 22.73 14.15 -4.56
C PRO A 61 21.89 13.01 -5.12
N TYR A 62 22.55 12.07 -5.80
CA TYR A 62 21.88 10.90 -6.41
C TYR A 62 20.78 11.24 -7.42
N SER A 63 20.82 12.40 -8.07
CA SER A 63 19.83 12.86 -9.04
C SER A 63 19.52 11.81 -10.13
N HIS A 64 20.53 11.10 -10.63
CA HIS A 64 20.36 10.02 -11.60
C HIS A 64 19.49 8.87 -11.04
N LYS A 65 19.75 8.42 -9.80
CA LYS A 65 18.93 7.37 -9.16
C LYS A 65 17.52 7.88 -8.89
N LEU A 66 17.38 9.12 -8.43
CA LEU A 66 16.09 9.77 -8.25
C LEU A 66 15.29 9.79 -9.57
N TYR A 67 15.93 10.21 -10.66
CA TYR A 67 15.29 10.22 -11.99
C TYR A 67 14.75 8.83 -12.37
N MET A 68 15.53 7.78 -12.18
CA MET A 68 15.12 6.40 -12.50
C MET A 68 13.91 5.96 -11.66
N ILE A 69 13.88 6.30 -10.36
CA ILE A 69 12.73 5.99 -9.49
C ILE A 69 11.48 6.72 -9.98
N LEU A 70 11.59 8.01 -10.33
CA LEU A 70 10.45 8.80 -10.82
C LEU A 70 9.93 8.28 -12.16
N ALA A 71 10.84 7.93 -13.08
CA ALA A 71 10.49 7.36 -14.37
C ALA A 71 9.76 6.02 -14.22
N GLU A 72 10.29 5.12 -13.39
CA GLU A 72 9.66 3.82 -13.13
C GLU A 72 8.28 3.99 -12.50
N LEU A 73 8.13 4.88 -11.51
CA LEU A 73 6.84 5.19 -10.90
C LEU A 73 5.86 5.75 -11.93
N ALA A 74 6.31 6.68 -12.78
CA ALA A 74 5.48 7.28 -13.82
C ALA A 74 5.08 6.30 -14.93
N MET A 75 5.90 5.30 -15.21
CA MET A 75 5.61 4.24 -16.19
C MET A 75 4.65 3.19 -15.64
N THR A 76 4.57 3.02 -14.33
CA THR A 76 3.67 2.05 -13.70
C THR A 76 2.21 2.44 -13.98
N PRO A 77 1.32 1.51 -14.36
CA PRO A 77 -0.10 1.77 -14.49
C PRO A 77 -0.70 2.38 -13.23
N LEU A 78 -1.63 3.32 -13.36
CA LEU A 78 -2.20 4.05 -12.21
C LEU A 78 -2.83 3.10 -11.19
N SER A 79 -3.53 2.07 -11.65
CA SER A 79 -4.15 1.04 -10.79
C SER A 79 -3.15 0.18 -10.00
N GLU A 80 -1.88 0.18 -10.38
CA GLU A 80 -0.82 -0.60 -9.73
C GLU A 80 0.06 0.25 -8.80
N ARG A 81 -0.13 1.58 -8.78
CA ARG A 81 0.67 2.48 -7.96
C ARG A 81 0.22 2.54 -6.51
N GLU A 82 -1.08 2.33 -6.27
CA GLU A 82 -1.66 2.31 -4.94
C GLU A 82 -1.53 0.92 -4.33
N GLU A 83 -1.38 0.86 -3.03
CA GLU A 83 -1.46 -0.38 -2.30
C GLU A 83 -2.93 -0.70 -2.05
N HIS A 84 -3.38 -1.85 -2.57
CA HIS A 84 -4.70 -2.32 -2.24
C HIS A 84 -4.73 -2.80 -0.79
N LYS A 85 -5.79 -2.44 -0.10
CA LYS A 85 -6.07 -2.89 1.25
C LYS A 85 -7.30 -3.78 1.23
N TRP A 86 -7.23 -4.89 1.92
CA TRP A 86 -8.23 -5.95 1.88
C TRP A 86 -8.72 -6.31 3.27
N ASN A 87 -10.03 -6.50 3.40
CA ASN A 87 -10.58 -7.35 4.43
C ASN A 87 -10.72 -8.79 3.87
N VAL A 88 -10.56 -9.80 4.71
CA VAL A 88 -10.70 -11.20 4.32
C VAL A 88 -11.90 -11.78 5.08
N ILE A 89 -13.07 -11.71 4.45
CA ILE A 89 -14.36 -12.09 4.99
C ILE A 89 -14.68 -13.51 4.53
N VAL A 90 -14.89 -14.43 5.46
CA VAL A 90 -15.15 -15.85 5.14
C VAL A 90 -16.55 -16.31 5.50
N GLY A 91 -17.35 -15.46 6.11
CA GLY A 91 -18.73 -15.76 6.43
C GLY A 91 -19.43 -14.62 7.17
N ASN A 92 -20.74 -14.77 7.32
CA ASN A 92 -21.57 -13.87 8.13
C ASN A 92 -22.22 -14.67 9.24
N ASP A 93 -22.34 -14.07 10.41
CA ASP A 93 -23.09 -14.66 11.50
C ASP A 93 -24.60 -14.49 11.23
N SER A 94 -25.30 -15.61 11.13
CA SER A 94 -26.75 -15.65 10.95
C SER A 94 -27.52 -15.55 12.28
N SER A 95 -26.84 -15.44 13.40
CA SER A 95 -27.45 -15.46 14.77
C SER A 95 -28.06 -14.12 15.19
N GLY A 96 -28.14 -13.13 14.30
CA GLY A 96 -28.83 -11.85 14.55
C GLY A 96 -27.95 -10.71 15.09
N PHE A 97 -26.66 -10.95 15.34
CA PHE A 97 -25.71 -9.93 15.77
C PHE A 97 -25.06 -9.13 14.61
N ASN A 98 -25.48 -9.38 13.37
CA ASN A 98 -24.88 -8.75 12.17
C ASN A 98 -23.34 -8.84 12.11
N GLY A 99 -22.77 -9.85 12.72
CA GLY A 99 -21.34 -10.06 12.76
C GLY A 99 -20.82 -10.69 11.48
N THR A 100 -19.59 -10.32 11.14
CA THR A 100 -18.85 -10.85 10.00
C THR A 100 -17.70 -11.72 10.50
N VAL A 101 -17.57 -12.93 9.99
CA VAL A 101 -16.43 -13.80 10.26
C VAL A 101 -15.29 -13.41 9.34
N CYS A 102 -14.19 -12.96 9.89
CA CYS A 102 -13.05 -12.49 9.13
C CYS A 102 -11.70 -12.90 9.72
N TRP A 103 -10.68 -12.95 8.90
CA TRP A 103 -9.30 -13.08 9.33
C TRP A 103 -8.76 -11.77 9.88
N LYS A 104 -7.92 -11.87 10.92
CA LYS A 104 -7.21 -10.76 11.55
C LYS A 104 -5.76 -11.10 11.82
N LYS A 105 -4.90 -10.10 11.76
CA LYS A 105 -3.53 -10.17 12.29
C LYS A 105 -3.57 -10.26 13.81
N SER A 106 -2.62 -10.97 14.41
CA SER A 106 -2.53 -11.13 15.86
C SER A 106 -1.08 -11.02 16.32
N ASP A 107 -0.91 -10.39 17.47
CA ASP A 107 0.40 -10.31 18.18
C ASP A 107 0.61 -11.49 19.15
N SER A 108 -0.27 -12.52 19.14
CA SER A 108 -0.15 -13.72 19.94
C SER A 108 0.77 -14.76 19.29
N ASP A 109 0.87 -15.94 19.89
CA ASP A 109 1.63 -17.09 19.35
C ASP A 109 1.14 -17.54 17.96
N LEU A 110 -0.10 -17.20 17.59
CA LEU A 110 -0.67 -17.42 16.27
C LEU A 110 -0.65 -16.09 15.50
N PRO A 111 -0.02 -16.03 14.31
CA PRO A 111 0.11 -14.77 13.56
C PRO A 111 -1.22 -14.26 13.02
N TYR A 112 -2.20 -15.13 12.83
CA TYR A 112 -3.53 -14.81 12.35
C TYR A 112 -4.60 -15.55 13.13
N LEU A 113 -5.76 -14.89 13.29
CA LEU A 113 -6.92 -15.43 13.96
C LEU A 113 -8.16 -15.25 13.09
N LEU A 114 -9.02 -16.26 13.10
CA LEU A 114 -10.38 -16.17 12.55
C LEU A 114 -11.32 -15.76 13.67
N CYS A 115 -12.02 -14.64 13.52
CA CYS A 115 -12.92 -14.13 14.54
C CYS A 115 -14.17 -13.47 14.00
N LEU A 116 -15.20 -13.45 14.83
CA LEU A 116 -16.40 -12.69 14.58
C LEU A 116 -16.11 -11.21 14.83
N SER A 117 -16.53 -10.36 13.91
CA SER A 117 -16.31 -8.91 13.99
C SER A 117 -17.54 -8.17 13.48
N ASP A 118 -17.83 -7.04 14.08
CA ASP A 118 -18.78 -6.09 13.49
C ASP A 118 -18.11 -5.22 12.40
N SER A 119 -18.88 -4.39 11.73
CA SER A 119 -18.39 -3.52 10.66
C SER A 119 -17.34 -2.50 11.10
N ILE A 120 -17.36 -2.11 12.39
CA ILE A 120 -16.40 -1.13 12.93
C ILE A 120 -15.02 -1.75 13.02
N TYR A 121 -14.93 -3.01 13.43
CA TYR A 121 -13.64 -3.71 13.54
C TYR A 121 -13.00 -4.02 12.19
N LEU A 122 -13.77 -4.07 11.11
CA LEU A 122 -13.22 -4.24 9.76
C LEU A 122 -12.39 -3.04 9.29
N ALA A 123 -12.59 -1.86 9.90
CA ALA A 123 -11.80 -0.67 9.63
C ALA A 123 -10.48 -0.61 10.43
N TRP A 124 -10.23 -1.52 11.36
CA TRP A 124 -9.02 -1.53 12.15
C TRP A 124 -7.85 -2.19 11.41
N ASP A 125 -6.64 -1.68 11.62
CA ASP A 125 -5.42 -2.16 10.96
C ASP A 125 -5.19 -3.68 11.09
N VAL A 126 -5.64 -4.28 12.19
CA VAL A 126 -5.54 -5.73 12.40
C VAL A 126 -6.41 -6.55 11.46
N ALA A 127 -7.48 -5.98 10.91
CA ALA A 127 -8.39 -6.63 9.95
C ALA A 127 -8.10 -6.21 8.50
N ILE A 128 -7.14 -5.32 8.29
CA ILE A 128 -6.76 -4.80 6.97
C ILE A 128 -5.44 -5.44 6.56
N PHE A 129 -5.43 -6.02 5.38
CA PHE A 129 -4.28 -6.70 4.79
C PHE A 129 -3.81 -5.97 3.54
N THR A 130 -2.52 -5.75 3.39
CA THR A 130 -1.89 -5.41 2.12
C THR A 130 -1.86 -6.63 1.19
N ASP A 131 -1.48 -6.46 -0.07
CA ASP A 131 -1.32 -7.61 -0.98
C ASP A 131 -0.27 -8.61 -0.49
N GLU A 132 0.82 -8.12 0.12
CA GLU A 132 1.88 -8.95 0.70
C GLU A 132 1.40 -9.70 1.94
N GLU A 133 0.80 -8.99 2.90
CA GLU A 133 0.23 -9.58 4.12
C GLU A 133 -0.87 -10.61 3.79
N PHE A 134 -1.68 -10.36 2.75
CA PHE A 134 -2.66 -11.33 2.28
C PHE A 134 -1.99 -12.60 1.72
N SER A 135 -0.91 -12.45 0.95
CA SER A 135 -0.14 -13.60 0.47
C SER A 135 0.43 -14.43 1.62
N ASP A 136 0.91 -13.78 2.68
CA ASP A 136 1.43 -14.47 3.86
C ASP A 136 0.31 -15.14 4.67
N LEU A 137 -0.86 -14.51 4.79
CA LEU A 137 -2.05 -15.15 5.36
C LEU A 137 -2.42 -16.43 4.60
N ILE A 138 -2.44 -16.41 3.27
CA ILE A 138 -2.75 -17.61 2.47
C ILE A 138 -1.71 -18.71 2.69
N LYS A 139 -0.42 -18.38 2.77
CA LYS A 139 0.63 -19.37 3.11
C LYS A 139 0.37 -20.00 4.48
N TYR A 140 0.05 -19.17 5.48
CA TYR A 140 -0.26 -19.65 6.82
C TYR A 140 -1.50 -20.56 6.83
N ILE A 141 -2.60 -20.14 6.18
CA ILE A 141 -3.83 -20.95 6.11
C ILE A 141 -3.54 -22.33 5.52
N LYS A 142 -2.69 -22.43 4.49
CA LYS A 142 -2.32 -23.71 3.88
C LYS A 142 -1.55 -24.67 4.81
N THR A 143 -1.02 -24.17 5.92
CA THR A 143 -0.41 -25.04 6.97
C THR A 143 -1.43 -25.64 7.94
N LEU A 144 -2.67 -25.15 7.95
CA LEU A 144 -3.73 -25.62 8.82
C LEU A 144 -4.38 -26.93 8.28
N PRO A 145 -5.08 -27.70 9.12
CA PRO A 145 -5.91 -28.82 8.65
C PRO A 145 -6.91 -28.32 7.58
N ASP A 146 -7.06 -29.07 6.49
CA ASP A 146 -7.87 -28.68 5.33
C ASP A 146 -7.51 -27.31 4.72
N GLY A 147 -6.26 -26.89 4.89
CA GLY A 147 -5.77 -25.56 4.57
C GLY A 147 -5.94 -25.13 3.11
N GLU A 148 -5.84 -26.07 2.15
CA GLU A 148 -6.08 -25.75 0.73
C GLU A 148 -7.52 -25.31 0.48
N TRP A 149 -8.49 -25.90 1.17
CA TRP A 149 -9.88 -25.52 1.07
C TRP A 149 -10.15 -24.19 1.77
N GLN A 150 -9.60 -24.02 2.97
CA GLN A 150 -9.71 -22.76 3.72
C GLN A 150 -9.06 -21.59 2.98
N ALA A 151 -7.93 -21.81 2.31
CA ALA A 151 -7.27 -20.79 1.48
C ALA A 151 -8.16 -20.31 0.33
N LYS A 152 -8.85 -21.23 -0.36
CA LYS A 152 -9.83 -20.85 -1.40
C LYS A 152 -10.97 -20.00 -0.84
N VAL A 153 -11.49 -20.34 0.35
CA VAL A 153 -12.52 -19.54 1.01
C VAL A 153 -11.99 -18.14 1.32
N ALA A 154 -10.77 -18.02 1.83
CA ALA A 154 -10.13 -16.73 2.11
C ALA A 154 -9.89 -15.90 0.82
N GLU A 155 -9.44 -16.54 -0.27
CA GLU A 155 -9.27 -15.89 -1.57
C GLU A 155 -10.59 -15.34 -2.12
N HIS A 156 -11.69 -16.08 -2.01
CA HIS A 156 -13.03 -15.62 -2.38
C HIS A 156 -13.55 -14.52 -1.44
N GLY A 157 -13.16 -14.55 -0.19
CA GLY A 157 -13.54 -13.56 0.83
C GLY A 157 -12.75 -12.25 0.78
N LYS A 158 -11.78 -12.13 -0.13
CA LYS A 158 -10.96 -10.93 -0.33
C LYS A 158 -11.82 -9.77 -0.80
N THR A 159 -12.02 -8.77 0.06
CA THR A 159 -12.89 -7.61 -0.18
C THR A 159 -12.07 -6.33 -0.09
N LEU A 160 -12.15 -5.48 -1.12
CA LEU A 160 -11.42 -4.21 -1.15
C LEU A 160 -11.95 -3.26 -0.06
N VAL A 161 -11.05 -2.76 0.77
CA VAL A 161 -11.36 -1.70 1.73
C VAL A 161 -11.54 -0.41 0.95
N LYS A 162 -12.74 0.14 0.95
CA LYS A 162 -13.01 1.44 0.32
C LYS A 162 -12.34 2.52 1.16
N GLY A 163 -11.38 3.22 0.56
CA GLY A 163 -10.82 4.44 1.16
C GLY A 163 -11.93 5.48 1.35
N GLU A 164 -11.87 6.19 2.46
CA GLU A 164 -12.70 7.38 2.69
C GLU A 164 -12.37 8.51 1.71
#